data_031f38f278be0cc97645bbb882d2305a
#
_entry.id   031f38f278be0cc97645bbb882d2305a
#
_cell.length_a   1.000
_cell.length_b   1.000
_cell.length_c   1.000
_cell.angle_alpha   90.00
_cell.angle_beta   90.00
_cell.angle_gamma   90.00
#
_symmetry.space_group_name_H-M   'P 1'
#
loop_
_entity.id
_entity.type
_entity.pdbx_description
1 polymer ?
#
loop_
_entity_poly.entity_id
_entity_poly.type
_entity_poly.pdbx_seq_one_letter_code
_entity_poly.pdbx_strand_id
1 'polypeptide(L)'
;LKVELIRLATEAGNRRDVDINFPFDATSTPAQVMERMEGLYQTTLAETQELLDPAQLDRAAKLIAKARQVDIYTGSHNLYPAGMFRDRLLSSGKSATCYSSTEAQVRTALASDSGNVAIVISYSGLAPNLKEILPILSSRHVPVIVIGTPYCARLHPGFAAYLTVSDHESMTHRIT
;
A
#
# COMPACT_ATOMS: atom_id res chain seq x y z
N LEU A 1 -6.24 -30.37 21.20
CA LEU A 1 -5.56 -30.60 19.90
C LEU A 1 -6.57 -30.91 18.77
N LYS A 2 -7.46 -31.91 18.92
CA LYS A 2 -8.42 -32.30 17.88
C LYS A 2 -9.48 -31.23 17.59
N VAL A 3 -9.96 -30.53 18.62
CA VAL A 3 -10.89 -29.40 18.51
C VAL A 3 -10.22 -28.19 17.87
N GLU A 4 -8.98 -27.94 18.21
CA GLU A 4 -8.16 -26.86 17.65
C GLU A 4 -7.86 -27.09 16.16
N LEU A 5 -7.54 -28.33 15.77
CA LEU A 5 -7.34 -28.72 14.37
C LEU A 5 -8.64 -28.62 13.54
N ILE A 6 -9.79 -28.97 14.12
CA ILE A 6 -11.09 -28.81 13.47
C ILE A 6 -11.41 -27.32 13.29
N ARG A 7 -11.14 -26.48 14.29
CA ARG A 7 -11.32 -25.03 14.23
C ARG A 7 -10.45 -24.43 13.14
N LEU A 8 -9.15 -24.76 13.10
CA LEU A 8 -8.22 -24.32 12.07
C LEU A 8 -8.60 -24.81 10.66
N ALA A 9 -9.10 -26.04 10.54
CA ALA A 9 -9.57 -26.58 9.25
C ALA A 9 -10.88 -25.90 8.79
N THR A 10 -11.78 -25.56 9.73
CA THR A 10 -13.03 -24.84 9.42
C THR A 10 -12.72 -23.36 9.06
N GLU A 11 -11.79 -22.75 9.76
CA GLU A 11 -11.30 -21.39 9.45
C GLU A 11 -10.57 -21.35 8.09
N ALA A 12 -9.77 -22.37 7.76
CA ALA A 12 -9.13 -22.52 6.46
C ALA A 12 -10.11 -22.84 5.32
N GLY A 13 -11.17 -23.59 5.60
CA GLY A 13 -12.27 -23.89 4.65
C GLY A 13 -13.10 -22.64 4.34
N ASN A 14 -13.44 -21.86 5.36
CA ASN A 14 -14.17 -20.59 5.19
C ASN A 14 -13.34 -19.51 4.44
N ARG A 15 -12.01 -19.56 4.54
CA ARG A 15 -11.12 -18.62 3.82
C ARG A 15 -11.11 -18.82 2.31
N ARG A 16 -11.53 -20.00 1.79
CA ARG A 16 -11.45 -20.31 0.35
C ARG A 16 -12.67 -19.90 -0.46
N ASP A 17 -13.80 -19.60 0.16
CA ASP A 17 -15.08 -19.35 -0.51
C ASP A 17 -15.61 -17.91 -0.40
N VAL A 18 -14.87 -17.01 0.27
CA VAL A 18 -15.28 -15.60 0.35
C VAL A 18 -14.71 -14.87 -0.84
N ASP A 19 -15.56 -14.44 -1.76
CA ASP A 19 -15.15 -13.46 -2.78
C ASP A 19 -14.76 -12.16 -2.07
N ILE A 20 -13.47 -11.86 -2.06
CA ILE A 20 -12.90 -10.70 -1.38
C ILE A 20 -13.50 -9.39 -1.90
N ASN A 21 -13.92 -9.35 -3.16
CA ASN A 21 -14.54 -8.17 -3.76
C ASN A 21 -16.02 -8.06 -3.41
N PHE A 22 -16.70 -9.22 -3.17
CA PHE A 22 -18.11 -9.30 -2.83
C PHE A 22 -18.31 -10.29 -1.68
N PRO A 23 -17.87 -9.96 -0.46
CA PRO A 23 -17.95 -10.87 0.67
C PRO A 23 -19.39 -11.10 1.14
N PHE A 24 -20.36 -10.37 0.61
CA PHE A 24 -21.79 -10.48 0.93
C PHE A 24 -22.64 -10.18 -0.31
N ASP A 25 -23.91 -10.59 -0.29
CA ASP A 25 -24.91 -10.38 -1.33
C ASP A 25 -26.20 -9.77 -0.76
N ALA A 26 -27.20 -9.54 -1.64
CA ALA A 26 -28.49 -8.96 -1.25
C ALA A 26 -29.30 -9.82 -0.27
N THR A 27 -28.97 -11.09 -0.08
CA THR A 27 -29.64 -12.02 0.83
C THR A 27 -28.95 -12.12 2.19
N SER A 28 -27.75 -11.54 2.32
CA SER A 28 -26.95 -11.59 3.53
C SER A 28 -27.59 -10.79 4.65
N THR A 29 -27.71 -11.39 5.84
CA THR A 29 -28.16 -10.66 7.04
C THR A 29 -27.10 -9.71 7.55
N PRO A 30 -27.47 -8.66 8.33
CA PRO A 30 -26.48 -7.75 8.92
C PRO A 30 -25.39 -8.48 9.73
N ALA A 31 -25.74 -9.52 10.48
CA ALA A 31 -24.78 -10.31 11.24
C ALA A 31 -23.77 -11.01 10.33
N GLN A 32 -24.25 -11.63 9.23
CA GLN A 32 -23.38 -12.26 8.24
C GLN A 32 -22.46 -11.24 7.54
N VAL A 33 -22.96 -10.05 7.24
CA VAL A 33 -22.14 -8.97 6.67
C VAL A 33 -21.00 -8.61 7.63
N MET A 34 -21.32 -8.41 8.93
CA MET A 34 -20.31 -8.09 9.95
C MET A 34 -19.25 -9.18 10.06
N GLU A 35 -19.66 -10.44 10.16
CA GLU A 35 -18.75 -11.59 10.28
C GLU A 35 -17.83 -11.72 9.06
N ARG A 36 -18.38 -11.60 7.85
CA ARG A 36 -17.61 -11.70 6.61
C ARG A 36 -16.63 -10.55 6.45
N MET A 37 -17.05 -9.34 6.80
CA MET A 37 -16.15 -8.16 6.79
C MET A 37 -15.02 -8.30 7.80
N GLU A 38 -15.31 -8.78 9.01
CA GLU A 38 -14.26 -9.06 10.00
C GLU A 38 -13.26 -10.10 9.47
N GLY A 39 -13.74 -11.21 8.90
CA GLY A 39 -12.90 -12.24 8.30
C GLY A 39 -12.02 -11.69 7.17
N LEU A 40 -12.57 -10.82 6.32
CA LEU A 40 -11.84 -10.18 5.24
C LEU A 40 -10.69 -9.30 5.78
N TYR A 41 -10.96 -8.44 6.76
CA TYR A 41 -9.93 -7.60 7.36
C TYR A 41 -8.83 -8.43 8.03
N GLN A 42 -9.21 -9.46 8.80
CA GLN A 42 -8.25 -10.35 9.46
C GLN A 42 -7.35 -11.07 8.45
N THR A 43 -7.93 -11.60 7.37
CA THR A 43 -7.19 -12.29 6.31
C THR A 43 -6.22 -11.35 5.61
N THR A 44 -6.70 -10.18 5.17
CA THR A 44 -5.86 -9.17 4.48
C THR A 44 -4.71 -8.69 5.36
N LEU A 45 -4.98 -8.49 6.66
CA LEU A 45 -3.95 -8.08 7.61
C LEU A 45 -2.89 -9.18 7.82
N ALA A 46 -3.33 -10.44 8.00
CA ALA A 46 -2.42 -11.57 8.19
C ALA A 46 -1.51 -11.78 6.98
N GLU A 47 -2.07 -11.75 5.77
CA GLU A 47 -1.31 -11.88 4.53
C GLU A 47 -0.33 -10.71 4.32
N THR A 48 -0.76 -9.49 4.60
CA THR A 48 0.13 -8.33 4.54
C THR A 48 1.28 -8.47 5.54
N GLN A 49 1.02 -9.00 6.74
CA GLN A 49 2.05 -9.26 7.73
C GLN A 49 3.04 -10.34 7.27
N GLU A 50 2.59 -11.38 6.60
CA GLU A 50 3.44 -12.43 6.02
C GLU A 50 4.32 -11.91 4.86
N LEU A 51 3.78 -11.00 4.06
CA LEU A 51 4.48 -10.41 2.90
C LEU A 51 5.46 -9.31 3.28
N LEU A 52 5.23 -8.65 4.42
CA LEU A 52 6.03 -7.50 4.85
C LEU A 52 7.35 -7.95 5.50
N ASP A 53 8.46 -7.72 4.81
CA ASP A 53 9.80 -7.97 5.35
C ASP A 53 10.16 -6.91 6.40
N PRO A 54 10.42 -7.29 7.66
CA PRO A 54 10.83 -6.36 8.72
C PRO A 54 12.10 -5.56 8.38
N ALA A 55 13.02 -6.13 7.61
CA ALA A 55 14.23 -5.42 7.20
C ALA A 55 13.92 -4.29 6.20
N GLN A 56 12.95 -4.49 5.30
CA GLN A 56 12.47 -3.45 4.41
C GLN A 56 11.73 -2.34 5.16
N LEU A 57 10.95 -2.70 6.16
CA LEU A 57 10.25 -1.72 7.02
C LEU A 57 11.25 -0.86 7.81
N ASP A 58 12.26 -1.46 8.44
CA ASP A 58 13.33 -0.75 9.14
C ASP A 58 14.10 0.19 8.19
N ARG A 59 14.42 -0.30 6.99
CA ARG A 59 15.08 0.48 5.95
C ARG A 59 14.23 1.68 5.52
N ALA A 60 12.95 1.48 5.28
CA ALA A 60 12.02 2.56 4.94
C ALA A 60 11.92 3.61 6.06
N ALA A 61 11.80 3.16 7.32
CA ALA A 61 11.76 4.05 8.47
C ALA A 61 13.03 4.90 8.60
N LYS A 62 14.22 4.31 8.40
CA LYS A 62 15.50 5.03 8.41
C LYS A 62 15.61 6.05 7.28
N LEU A 63 15.13 5.72 6.08
CA LEU A 63 15.10 6.66 4.94
C LEU A 63 14.19 7.85 5.24
N ILE A 64 12.99 7.61 5.75
CA ILE A 64 12.03 8.65 6.15
C ILE A 64 12.62 9.54 7.26
N ALA A 65 13.21 8.93 8.28
CA ALA A 65 13.78 9.68 9.40
C ALA A 65 14.91 10.61 8.95
N LYS A 66 15.79 10.15 8.06
CA LYS A 66 16.95 10.92 7.56
C LYS A 66 16.57 11.98 6.54
N ALA A 67 15.52 11.79 5.77
CA ALA A 67 15.12 12.71 4.70
C ALA A 67 14.77 14.09 5.23
N ARG A 68 15.13 15.13 4.48
CA ARG A 68 14.69 16.51 4.71
C ARG A 68 13.17 16.64 4.51
N GLN A 69 12.63 15.97 3.50
CA GLN A 69 11.23 15.97 3.11
C GLN A 69 10.80 14.62 2.57
N VAL A 70 9.55 14.29 2.81
CA VAL A 70 8.87 13.10 2.28
C VAL A 70 7.86 13.52 1.23
N ASP A 71 7.99 13.02 0.01
CA ASP A 71 7.07 13.31 -1.08
C ASP A 71 6.29 12.03 -1.44
N ILE A 72 4.94 12.07 -1.30
CA ILE A 72 4.09 10.91 -1.50
C ILE A 72 3.42 11.01 -2.87
N TYR A 73 3.63 9.99 -3.70
CA TYR A 73 3.13 9.86 -5.07
C TYR A 73 2.13 8.73 -5.15
N THR A 74 0.91 9.06 -5.51
CA THR A 74 -0.18 8.10 -5.64
C THR A 74 -1.33 8.69 -6.45
N GLY A 75 -2.38 7.92 -6.68
CA GLY A 75 -3.55 8.38 -7.40
C GLY A 75 -4.84 7.71 -6.93
N SER A 76 -5.97 8.19 -7.43
CA SER A 76 -7.28 7.64 -7.14
C SER A 76 -7.59 7.57 -5.64
N HIS A 77 -8.28 6.54 -5.17
CA HIS A 77 -8.65 6.38 -3.76
C HIS A 77 -7.47 6.19 -2.80
N ASN A 78 -6.28 5.80 -3.28
CA ASN A 78 -5.08 5.76 -2.44
C ASN A 78 -4.65 7.16 -1.93
N LEU A 79 -5.20 8.24 -2.50
CA LEU A 79 -4.97 9.60 -2.01
C LEU A 79 -5.48 9.81 -0.58
N TYR A 80 -6.54 9.10 -0.16
CA TYR A 80 -7.09 9.24 1.18
C TYR A 80 -6.12 8.72 2.26
N PRO A 81 -5.69 7.45 2.23
CA PRO A 81 -4.71 6.96 3.21
C PRO A 81 -3.35 7.66 3.08
N ALA A 82 -2.94 8.05 1.87
CA ALA A 82 -1.73 8.84 1.67
C ALA A 82 -1.80 10.21 2.33
N GLY A 83 -2.94 10.89 2.24
CA GLY A 83 -3.19 12.14 2.94
C GLY A 83 -3.14 11.99 4.46
N MET A 84 -3.77 10.95 5.00
CA MET A 84 -3.68 10.63 6.42
C MET A 84 -2.24 10.37 6.86
N PHE A 85 -1.46 9.66 6.06
CA PHE A 85 -0.06 9.40 6.36
C PHE A 85 0.78 10.68 6.32
N ARG A 86 0.60 11.55 5.32
CA ARG A 86 1.20 12.89 5.28
C ARG A 86 0.92 13.66 6.57
N ASP A 87 -0.33 13.70 7.02
CA ASP A 87 -0.72 14.45 8.21
C ASP A 87 -0.07 13.89 9.49
N ARG A 88 0.10 12.56 9.56
CA ARG A 88 0.85 11.92 10.65
C ARG A 88 2.33 12.29 10.64
N LEU A 89 2.96 12.35 9.47
CA LEU A 89 4.34 12.80 9.31
C LEU A 89 4.49 14.26 9.74
N LEU A 90 3.61 15.16 9.28
CA LEU A 90 3.60 16.56 9.68
C LEU A 90 3.42 16.72 11.20
N SER A 91 2.50 15.97 11.81
CA SER A 91 2.27 15.98 13.27
C SER A 91 3.50 15.50 14.06
N SER A 92 4.35 14.69 13.45
CA SER A 92 5.63 14.26 14.05
C SER A 92 6.81 15.21 13.77
N GLY A 93 6.55 16.36 13.13
CA GLY A 93 7.56 17.35 12.76
C GLY A 93 8.31 17.01 11.46
N LYS A 94 7.88 15.98 10.70
CA LYS A 94 8.48 15.62 9.42
C LYS A 94 7.77 16.35 8.28
N SER A 95 8.52 17.16 7.50
CA SER A 95 7.97 17.78 6.28
C SER A 95 7.53 16.74 5.28
N ALA A 96 6.28 16.83 4.80
CA ALA A 96 5.72 15.88 3.86
C ALA A 96 4.72 16.53 2.90
N THR A 97 4.66 16.04 1.66
CA THR A 97 3.70 16.44 0.64
C THR A 97 2.92 15.23 0.09
N CYS A 98 1.69 15.48 -0.33
CA CYS A 98 0.85 14.54 -1.05
C CYS A 98 -0.14 15.34 -1.89
N TYR A 99 0.04 15.38 -3.20
CA TYR A 99 -0.81 16.13 -4.12
C TYR A 99 -1.73 15.19 -4.91
N SER A 100 -2.97 15.62 -5.16
CA SER A 100 -3.96 14.88 -5.94
C SER A 100 -3.75 15.03 -7.45
N SER A 101 -3.23 16.17 -7.89
CA SER A 101 -2.98 16.49 -9.30
C SER A 101 -1.68 15.85 -9.78
N THR A 102 -1.74 15.12 -10.91
CA THR A 102 -0.54 14.58 -11.57
C THR A 102 0.48 15.66 -11.87
N GLU A 103 0.03 16.83 -12.34
CA GLU A 103 0.91 17.97 -12.64
C GLU A 103 1.67 18.45 -11.39
N ALA A 104 1.00 18.56 -10.24
CA ALA A 104 1.65 18.94 -8.99
C ALA A 104 2.64 17.87 -8.53
N GLN A 105 2.32 16.59 -8.69
CA GLN A 105 3.24 15.49 -8.38
C GLN A 105 4.49 15.54 -9.27
N VAL A 106 4.36 15.78 -10.58
CA VAL A 106 5.49 15.93 -11.50
C VAL A 106 6.36 17.14 -11.12
N ARG A 107 5.76 18.28 -10.82
CA ARG A 107 6.50 19.47 -10.36
C ARG A 107 7.26 19.19 -9.06
N THR A 108 6.66 18.45 -8.13
CA THR A 108 7.31 18.04 -6.88
C THR A 108 8.51 17.14 -7.18
N ALA A 109 8.37 16.15 -8.05
CA ALA A 109 9.47 15.28 -8.46
C ALA A 109 10.61 16.08 -9.12
N LEU A 110 10.28 17.06 -9.96
CA LEU A 110 11.27 17.99 -10.57
C LEU A 110 11.99 18.86 -9.54
N ALA A 111 11.37 19.20 -8.42
CA ALA A 111 11.95 20.01 -7.36
C ALA A 111 12.72 19.18 -6.30
N SER A 112 12.54 17.84 -6.30
CA SER A 112 13.18 16.93 -5.34
C SER A 112 14.66 16.72 -5.66
N ASP A 113 15.44 16.32 -4.66
CA ASP A 113 16.84 15.93 -4.76
C ASP A 113 17.17 14.75 -3.82
N SER A 114 18.42 14.33 -3.75
CA SER A 114 18.86 13.19 -2.92
C SER A 114 18.67 13.40 -1.41
N GLY A 115 18.32 14.59 -0.95
CA GLY A 115 17.95 14.90 0.44
C GLY A 115 16.47 14.64 0.74
N ASN A 116 15.66 14.36 -0.29
CA ASN A 116 14.27 13.95 -0.16
C ASN A 116 14.15 12.43 -0.13
N VAL A 117 12.98 11.92 0.23
CA VAL A 117 12.56 10.54 0.00
C VAL A 117 11.19 10.53 -0.68
N ALA A 118 11.05 9.72 -1.72
CA ALA A 118 9.78 9.50 -2.39
C ALA A 118 9.10 8.25 -1.84
N ILE A 119 7.80 8.34 -1.54
CA ILE A 119 6.96 7.19 -1.24
C ILE A 119 5.95 7.03 -2.37
N VAL A 120 6.01 5.92 -3.05
CA VAL A 120 5.08 5.56 -4.12
C VAL A 120 4.08 4.54 -3.58
N ILE A 121 2.80 4.89 -3.58
CA ILE A 121 1.72 3.98 -3.20
C ILE A 121 0.98 3.58 -4.46
N SER A 122 1.13 2.32 -4.87
CA SER A 122 0.50 1.79 -6.08
C SER A 122 0.26 0.30 -5.97
N TYR A 123 -0.99 -0.10 -6.05
CA TYR A 123 -1.39 -1.50 -6.00
C TYR A 123 -0.84 -2.30 -7.21
N SER A 124 -1.05 -1.78 -8.41
CA SER A 124 -0.64 -2.46 -9.65
C SER A 124 0.75 -2.06 -10.18
N GLY A 125 1.32 -0.95 -9.71
CA GLY A 125 2.54 -0.38 -10.28
C GLY A 125 2.37 0.25 -11.68
N LEU A 126 1.15 0.26 -12.21
CA LEU A 126 0.84 0.69 -13.59
C LEU A 126 0.16 2.07 -13.67
N ALA A 127 0.10 2.80 -12.56
CA ALA A 127 -0.53 4.12 -12.55
C ALA A 127 0.16 5.06 -13.57
N PRO A 128 -0.60 5.74 -14.45
CA PRO A 128 -0.04 6.54 -15.55
C PRO A 128 0.96 7.61 -15.10
N ASN A 129 0.69 8.27 -13.97
CA ASN A 129 1.56 9.28 -13.39
C ASN A 129 2.95 8.73 -12.99
N LEU A 130 3.05 7.45 -12.64
CA LEU A 130 4.33 6.84 -12.26
C LEU A 130 5.31 6.73 -13.42
N LYS A 131 4.81 6.59 -14.67
CA LYS A 131 5.65 6.54 -15.87
C LYS A 131 6.45 7.83 -16.09
N GLU A 132 5.90 8.97 -15.68
CA GLU A 132 6.59 10.26 -15.75
C GLU A 132 7.45 10.52 -14.52
N ILE A 133 6.94 10.20 -13.34
CA ILE A 133 7.56 10.54 -12.06
C ILE A 133 8.82 9.70 -11.79
N LEU A 134 8.78 8.38 -12.00
CA LEU A 134 9.88 7.50 -11.65
C LEU A 134 11.20 7.81 -12.39
N PRO A 135 11.20 8.10 -13.72
CA PRO A 135 12.42 8.54 -14.41
C PRO A 135 13.00 9.85 -13.84
N ILE A 136 12.12 10.80 -13.46
CA ILE A 136 12.55 12.07 -12.86
C ILE A 136 13.22 11.81 -11.51
N LEU A 137 12.60 11.04 -10.62
CA LEU A 137 13.15 10.70 -9.32
C LEU A 137 14.50 9.97 -9.45
N SER A 138 14.59 9.04 -10.39
CA SER A 138 15.83 8.31 -10.69
C SER A 138 16.95 9.24 -11.14
N SER A 139 16.67 10.14 -12.09
CA SER A 139 17.68 11.09 -12.60
C SER A 139 18.18 12.07 -11.54
N ARG A 140 17.38 12.31 -10.50
CA ARG A 140 17.68 13.18 -9.37
C ARG A 140 18.23 12.44 -8.14
N HIS A 141 18.45 11.13 -8.28
CA HIS A 141 18.96 10.27 -7.21
C HIS A 141 18.10 10.31 -5.93
N VAL A 142 16.77 10.51 -6.08
CA VAL A 142 15.83 10.47 -4.96
C VAL A 142 15.60 9.02 -4.57
N PRO A 143 15.86 8.60 -3.32
CA PRO A 143 15.52 7.26 -2.87
C PRO A 143 14.01 7.06 -2.86
N VAL A 144 13.56 5.94 -3.43
CA VAL A 144 12.14 5.60 -3.58
C VAL A 144 11.79 4.42 -2.69
N ILE A 145 10.75 4.59 -1.87
CA ILE A 145 10.07 3.54 -1.11
C ILE A 145 8.78 3.21 -1.84
N VAL A 146 8.53 1.93 -2.11
CA VAL A 146 7.27 1.48 -2.74
C VAL A 146 6.40 0.78 -1.71
N ILE A 147 5.12 1.16 -1.65
CA ILE A 147 4.06 0.43 -0.96
C ILE A 147 3.14 -0.14 -2.04
N GLY A 148 3.09 -1.46 -2.16
CA GLY A 148 2.32 -2.09 -3.22
C GLY A 148 2.34 -3.61 -3.16
N THR A 149 1.74 -4.25 -4.15
CA THR A 149 1.65 -5.72 -4.24
C THR A 149 2.98 -6.36 -4.66
N PRO A 150 3.13 -7.69 -4.52
CA PRO A 150 4.28 -8.42 -5.06
C PRO A 150 4.48 -8.17 -6.56
N TYR A 151 3.41 -7.95 -7.32
CA TYR A 151 3.48 -7.63 -8.74
C TYR A 151 4.14 -6.25 -8.97
N CYS A 152 3.73 -5.24 -8.21
CA CYS A 152 4.34 -3.91 -8.27
C CYS A 152 5.85 -3.95 -7.99
N ALA A 153 6.27 -4.71 -6.99
CA ALA A 153 7.69 -4.89 -6.66
C ALA A 153 8.50 -5.51 -7.81
N ARG A 154 7.92 -6.48 -8.55
CA ARG A 154 8.57 -7.10 -9.71
C ARG A 154 8.72 -6.19 -10.91
N LEU A 155 7.76 -5.28 -11.14
CA LEU A 155 7.81 -4.33 -12.25
C LEU A 155 8.91 -3.28 -12.11
N HIS A 156 9.29 -2.96 -10.90
CA HIS A 156 10.19 -1.86 -10.60
C HIS A 156 11.34 -2.31 -9.67
N PRO A 157 12.25 -3.17 -10.14
CA PRO A 157 13.39 -3.62 -9.34
C PRO A 157 14.37 -2.46 -9.08
N GLY A 158 15.00 -2.44 -7.91
CA GLY A 158 16.10 -1.50 -7.62
C GLY A 158 15.70 -0.26 -6.82
N PHE A 159 14.48 -0.18 -6.30
CA PHE A 159 14.10 0.88 -5.36
C PHE A 159 14.75 0.71 -3.98
N ALA A 160 14.74 1.78 -3.20
CA ALA A 160 15.44 1.83 -1.92
C ALA A 160 14.79 0.92 -0.86
N ALA A 161 13.47 0.76 -0.89
CA ALA A 161 12.74 -0.20 -0.05
C ALA A 161 11.39 -0.57 -0.66
N TYR A 162 10.89 -1.77 -0.31
CA TYR A 162 9.58 -2.29 -0.70
C TYR A 162 8.79 -2.67 0.54
N LEU A 163 7.60 -2.12 0.67
CA LEU A 163 6.61 -2.51 1.68
C LEU A 163 5.49 -3.24 0.96
N THR A 164 5.57 -4.56 0.95
CA THR A 164 4.66 -5.41 0.19
C THR A 164 3.38 -5.65 0.98
N VAL A 165 2.24 -5.46 0.32
CA VAL A 165 0.89 -5.68 0.88
C VAL A 165 0.18 -6.80 0.12
N SER A 166 -0.90 -7.34 0.71
CA SER A 166 -1.74 -8.36 0.08
C SER A 166 -2.24 -7.93 -1.31
N ASP A 167 -2.38 -8.87 -2.23
CA ASP A 167 -2.79 -8.66 -3.64
C ASP A 167 -4.11 -9.33 -4.00
N HIS A 168 -4.91 -9.70 -3.01
CA HIS A 168 -6.19 -10.39 -3.23
C HIS A 168 -7.29 -9.51 -3.84
N GLU A 169 -7.10 -8.19 -3.93
CA GLU A 169 -8.07 -7.29 -4.56
C GLU A 169 -8.00 -7.39 -6.09
N SER A 170 -9.14 -7.62 -6.75
CA SER A 170 -9.24 -7.56 -8.21
C SER A 170 -9.31 -6.12 -8.71
N MET A 171 -8.55 -5.79 -9.75
CA MET A 171 -8.61 -4.46 -10.38
C MET A 171 -9.96 -4.13 -11.03
N THR A 172 -10.73 -5.16 -11.40
CA THR A 172 -12.04 -5.02 -12.06
C THR A 172 -13.21 -4.93 -11.08
N HIS A 173 -13.00 -5.32 -9.82
CA HIS A 173 -14.03 -5.39 -8.79
C HIS A 173 -13.56 -4.70 -7.52
N ARG A 174 -13.09 -3.45 -7.64
CA ARG A 174 -12.77 -2.64 -6.46
C ARG A 174 -14.06 -2.23 -5.78
N ILE A 175 -14.18 -2.57 -4.50
CA ILE A 175 -15.19 -1.97 -3.63
C ILE A 175 -14.71 -0.55 -3.36
N THR A 176 -15.29 0.39 -4.09
CA THR A 176 -15.10 1.84 -3.90
C THR A 176 -16.01 2.33 -2.77
#